data_a4165c6f7d498872e50f53574577e006
#
_entry.id   a4165c6f7d498872e50f53574577e006
#
_cell.length_a   1.000
_cell.length_b   1.000
_cell.length_c   1.000
_cell.angle_alpha   90.00
_cell.angle_beta   90.00
_cell.angle_gamma   90.00
#
_symmetry.space_group_name_H-M   'P 1'
#
loop_
_entity.id
_entity.type
_entity.pdbx_description
1 polymer ?
#
loop_
_entity_poly.entity_id
_entity_poly.type
_entity_poly.pdbx_seq_one_letter_code
_entity_poly.pdbx_strand_id
1 'polypeptide(L)'
;MVSETRYATSGEVSIAYRVAGEGPFDIVFVPGSGSHVELAWDLPVPLRAWYERFASFARVIHFDKRGTGMSDAVSPATILETRMDDVRAVMDAAGSERAAVIGLSEGGPMSALFAATYPDRAWALVLWGAMAKETRTADYPWGTDEAETLQAIASIRANLATRPQRLEEAAREACPGGTEEEIKALATLFRNAMSPGAAADLARMNLAIDVRDVLPAIRIPTLVLHNTHDPWVEVGNGRYLGEHISGATYVELPEQGHIPSAATAGPSLDAMEQFLRRAWGAGAWEESEPDRVLATVLFTDIVGSSEHATALGDREWRKTLEQHHELVRRQLVRFRGREVDSWRRLLRQLRRAGTRNSLRVRDLRGGRRARCRTRGGCSG
;
A
#
# COMPACT_ATOMS: atom_id res chain seq x y z
N MET A 1 -2.86 -16.88 20.38
CA MET A 1 -2.84 -18.03 19.44
C MET A 1 -2.86 -17.47 18.02
N VAL A 2 -2.13 -18.06 17.07
CA VAL A 2 -2.13 -17.64 15.66
C VAL A 2 -3.13 -18.52 14.91
N SER A 3 -3.99 -17.93 14.05
CA SER A 3 -4.96 -18.70 13.26
C SER A 3 -4.26 -19.53 12.16
N GLU A 4 -4.98 -20.46 11.58
CA GLU A 4 -4.60 -21.03 10.29
C GLU A 4 -4.62 -19.96 9.20
N THR A 5 -3.90 -20.21 8.09
CA THR A 5 -3.90 -19.33 6.94
C THR A 5 -5.27 -19.33 6.27
N ARG A 6 -5.80 -18.14 6.01
CA ARG A 6 -7.07 -17.88 5.34
C ARG A 6 -6.84 -17.02 4.11
N TYR A 7 -7.85 -16.92 3.27
CA TYR A 7 -7.76 -16.14 2.04
C TYR A 7 -8.89 -15.12 1.95
N ALA A 8 -8.52 -13.87 1.66
CA ALA A 8 -9.43 -12.79 1.30
C ALA A 8 -9.49 -12.65 -0.22
N THR A 9 -10.67 -12.34 -0.77
CA THR A 9 -10.83 -12.10 -2.20
C THR A 9 -10.68 -10.61 -2.52
N SER A 10 -9.68 -10.23 -3.31
CA SER A 10 -9.44 -8.87 -3.79
C SER A 10 -9.53 -8.81 -5.32
N GLY A 11 -10.74 -8.55 -5.84
CA GLY A 11 -11.04 -8.73 -7.26
C GLY A 11 -11.06 -10.22 -7.62
N GLU A 12 -10.14 -10.65 -8.48
CA GLU A 12 -9.96 -12.06 -8.87
C GLU A 12 -8.73 -12.71 -8.16
N VAL A 13 -8.15 -12.03 -7.17
CA VAL A 13 -6.91 -12.46 -6.51
C VAL A 13 -7.21 -12.91 -5.08
N SER A 14 -6.66 -14.05 -4.69
CA SER A 14 -6.69 -14.57 -3.32
C SER A 14 -5.50 -14.02 -2.54
N ILE A 15 -5.79 -13.35 -1.43
CA ILE A 15 -4.80 -12.73 -0.55
C ILE A 15 -4.73 -13.54 0.74
N ALA A 16 -3.60 -14.19 0.98
CA ALA A 16 -3.36 -14.99 2.17
C ALA A 16 -3.18 -14.11 3.40
N TYR A 17 -3.84 -14.46 4.51
CA TYR A 17 -3.71 -13.75 5.78
C TYR A 17 -3.84 -14.68 6.98
N ARG A 18 -3.27 -14.24 8.10
CA ARG A 18 -3.41 -14.86 9.43
C ARG A 18 -3.81 -13.82 10.46
N VAL A 19 -4.49 -14.26 11.50
CA VAL A 19 -4.91 -13.42 12.63
C VAL A 19 -4.29 -13.97 13.89
N ALA A 20 -3.73 -13.09 14.73
CA ALA A 20 -3.11 -13.46 15.98
C ALA A 20 -3.49 -12.49 17.09
N GLY A 21 -3.50 -12.99 18.32
CA GLY A 21 -3.81 -12.19 19.50
C GLY A 21 -5.29 -11.84 19.64
N GLU A 22 -5.58 -11.22 20.78
CA GLU A 22 -6.88 -10.69 21.15
C GLU A 22 -6.64 -9.36 21.85
N GLY A 23 -7.56 -8.40 21.67
CA GLY A 23 -7.43 -7.08 22.27
C GLY A 23 -8.57 -6.15 21.89
N PRO A 24 -8.56 -4.93 22.44
CA PRO A 24 -9.65 -3.97 22.23
C PRO A 24 -9.67 -3.37 20.83
N PHE A 25 -8.62 -3.56 20.03
CA PHE A 25 -8.52 -3.00 18.68
C PHE A 25 -7.72 -3.90 17.74
N ASP A 26 -7.90 -3.64 16.45
CA ASP A 26 -7.20 -4.33 15.38
C ASP A 26 -5.94 -3.57 14.94
N ILE A 27 -4.92 -4.33 14.59
CA ILE A 27 -3.73 -3.87 13.86
C ILE A 27 -3.68 -4.62 12.53
N VAL A 28 -3.61 -3.90 11.43
CA VAL A 28 -3.26 -4.47 10.13
C VAL A 28 -1.80 -4.17 9.85
N PHE A 29 -1.01 -5.23 9.72
CA PHE A 29 0.40 -5.13 9.40
C PHE A 29 0.60 -5.30 7.87
N VAL A 30 1.08 -4.24 7.24
CA VAL A 30 1.39 -4.18 5.80
C VAL A 30 2.89 -4.41 5.63
N PRO A 31 3.29 -5.60 5.17
CA PRO A 31 4.69 -5.97 5.11
C PRO A 31 5.47 -5.21 4.02
N GLY A 32 6.80 -5.21 4.15
CA GLY A 32 7.73 -4.74 3.12
C GLY A 32 7.76 -5.62 1.87
N SER A 33 8.85 -5.55 1.10
CA SER A 33 8.96 -6.20 -0.20
C SER A 33 8.83 -7.73 -0.17
N GLY A 34 9.23 -8.37 0.92
CA GLY A 34 9.16 -9.83 1.07
C GLY A 34 8.34 -10.23 2.28
N SER A 35 7.29 -11.05 2.08
CA SER A 35 6.48 -11.61 3.16
C SER A 35 6.10 -13.05 2.89
N HIS A 36 5.82 -13.78 3.96
CA HIS A 36 5.23 -15.10 3.93
C HIS A 36 4.51 -15.34 5.26
N VAL A 37 3.19 -15.32 5.25
CA VAL A 37 2.35 -15.32 6.46
C VAL A 37 2.60 -16.48 7.41
N GLU A 38 3.02 -17.65 6.94
CA GLU A 38 3.35 -18.78 7.79
C GLU A 38 4.77 -18.65 8.35
N LEU A 39 5.77 -18.48 7.49
CA LEU A 39 7.18 -18.43 7.92
C LEU A 39 7.48 -17.25 8.85
N ALA A 40 6.73 -16.16 8.73
CA ALA A 40 6.86 -15.00 9.62
C ALA A 40 6.51 -15.31 11.08
N TRP A 41 5.67 -16.33 11.31
CA TRP A 41 5.29 -16.79 12.64
C TRP A 41 6.02 -18.09 13.06
N ASP A 42 6.33 -18.95 12.10
CA ASP A 42 6.85 -20.28 12.38
C ASP A 42 8.39 -20.30 12.52
N LEU A 43 9.08 -19.33 11.89
CA LEU A 43 10.54 -19.20 11.99
C LEU A 43 10.94 -18.10 12.99
N PRO A 44 12.15 -18.18 13.57
CA PRO A 44 12.69 -17.12 14.43
C PRO A 44 13.21 -15.93 13.60
N VAL A 45 12.35 -15.36 12.75
CA VAL A 45 12.69 -14.15 12.01
C VAL A 45 12.65 -12.93 12.95
N PRO A 46 13.47 -11.90 12.73
CA PRO A 46 13.51 -10.71 13.59
C PRO A 46 12.14 -10.07 13.82
N LEU A 47 11.31 -9.99 12.77
CA LEU A 47 9.98 -9.40 12.84
C LEU A 47 8.97 -10.21 13.67
N ARG A 48 9.26 -11.47 14.01
CA ARG A 48 8.40 -12.29 14.87
C ARG A 48 8.20 -11.64 16.24
N ALA A 49 9.25 -11.03 16.82
CA ALA A 49 9.15 -10.29 18.07
C ALA A 49 8.13 -9.13 17.99
N TRP A 50 8.00 -8.49 16.83
CA TRP A 50 6.99 -7.45 16.59
C TRP A 50 5.58 -8.03 16.60
N TYR A 51 5.36 -9.08 15.84
CA TYR A 51 4.04 -9.73 15.76
C TYR A 51 3.59 -10.25 17.13
N GLU A 52 4.49 -10.89 17.87
CA GLU A 52 4.21 -11.40 19.22
C GLU A 52 3.89 -10.26 20.20
N ARG A 53 4.67 -9.15 20.16
CA ARG A 53 4.41 -7.98 21.00
C ARG A 53 3.05 -7.36 20.67
N PHE A 54 2.73 -7.14 19.41
CA PHE A 54 1.43 -6.59 19.00
C PHE A 54 0.28 -7.53 19.37
N ALA A 55 0.43 -8.83 19.16
CA ALA A 55 -0.57 -9.83 19.52
C ALA A 55 -0.79 -9.97 21.02
N SER A 56 0.10 -9.44 21.86
CA SER A 56 -0.08 -9.43 23.31
C SER A 56 -1.08 -8.39 23.80
N PHE A 57 -1.44 -7.41 23.00
CA PHE A 57 -2.34 -6.32 23.40
C PHE A 57 -3.39 -5.92 22.34
N ALA A 58 -3.32 -6.47 21.14
CA ALA A 58 -4.23 -6.18 20.04
C ALA A 58 -4.51 -7.44 19.22
N ARG A 59 -5.53 -7.40 18.37
CA ARG A 59 -5.75 -8.42 17.35
C ARG A 59 -4.98 -8.01 16.08
N VAL A 60 -3.96 -8.79 15.73
CA VAL A 60 -3.05 -8.53 14.59
C VAL A 60 -3.52 -9.29 13.37
N ILE A 61 -3.72 -8.58 12.28
CA ILE A 61 -4.02 -9.12 10.95
C ILE A 61 -2.76 -8.94 10.10
N HIS A 62 -2.09 -10.02 9.77
CA HIS A 62 -0.90 -10.06 8.93
C HIS A 62 -1.22 -10.77 7.63
N PHE A 63 -0.79 -10.25 6.49
CA PHE A 63 -1.12 -10.79 5.18
C PHE A 63 0.08 -10.73 4.23
N ASP A 64 0.05 -11.59 3.21
CA ASP A 64 0.96 -11.52 2.08
C ASP A 64 0.37 -10.62 1.00
N LYS A 65 1.14 -9.65 0.54
CA LYS A 65 0.73 -8.84 -0.60
C LYS A 65 0.57 -9.71 -1.84
N ARG A 66 -0.30 -9.31 -2.77
CA ARG A 66 -0.42 -10.00 -4.05
C ARG A 66 0.95 -10.20 -4.72
N GLY A 67 1.21 -11.39 -5.20
CA GLY A 67 2.49 -11.78 -5.82
C GLY A 67 3.58 -12.16 -4.82
N THR A 68 3.28 -12.23 -3.52
CA THR A 68 4.22 -12.64 -2.47
C THR A 68 3.67 -13.78 -1.62
N GLY A 69 4.54 -14.55 -1.00
CA GLY A 69 4.20 -15.61 -0.06
C GLY A 69 3.17 -16.58 -0.60
N MET A 70 2.08 -16.72 0.13
CA MET A 70 0.96 -17.62 -0.18
C MET A 70 -0.18 -16.94 -0.96
N SER A 71 -0.07 -15.64 -1.26
CA SER A 71 -1.05 -14.94 -2.09
C SER A 71 -0.85 -15.26 -3.56
N ASP A 72 -1.93 -15.15 -4.36
CA ASP A 72 -1.88 -15.42 -5.78
C ASP A 72 -0.80 -14.61 -6.49
N ALA A 73 -0.06 -15.27 -7.38
CA ALA A 73 0.83 -14.62 -8.31
C ALA A 73 0.03 -13.73 -9.27
N VAL A 74 0.47 -12.50 -9.48
CA VAL A 74 -0.19 -11.56 -10.37
C VAL A 74 0.69 -11.24 -11.57
N SER A 75 0.05 -11.01 -12.72
CA SER A 75 0.71 -10.54 -13.93
C SER A 75 1.29 -9.14 -13.72
N PRO A 76 2.41 -8.79 -14.37
CA PRO A 76 3.10 -7.52 -14.18
C PRO A 76 2.20 -6.31 -14.42
N ALA A 77 2.46 -5.23 -13.70
CA ALA A 77 1.80 -3.93 -13.75
C ALA A 77 0.57 -3.73 -12.85
N THR A 78 0.59 -4.29 -11.64
CA THR A 78 -0.39 -3.89 -10.63
C THR A 78 0.07 -2.59 -9.96
N ILE A 79 -0.68 -1.51 -10.16
CA ILE A 79 -0.43 -0.20 -9.56
C ILE A 79 -0.65 -0.22 -8.03
N LEU A 80 -0.04 0.75 -7.33
CA LEU A 80 -0.08 0.83 -5.86
C LEU A 80 -1.52 0.88 -5.32
N GLU A 81 -2.44 1.56 -6.00
CA GLU A 81 -3.84 1.67 -5.61
C GLU A 81 -4.57 0.33 -5.62
N THR A 82 -4.26 -0.54 -6.59
CA THR A 82 -4.84 -1.89 -6.61
C THR A 82 -4.29 -2.74 -5.48
N ARG A 83 -3.00 -2.56 -5.14
CA ARG A 83 -2.35 -3.26 -4.01
C ARG A 83 -2.89 -2.76 -2.68
N MET A 84 -3.19 -1.47 -2.56
CA MET A 84 -3.84 -0.89 -1.38
C MET A 84 -5.24 -1.49 -1.14
N ASP A 85 -5.99 -1.80 -2.18
CA ASP A 85 -7.30 -2.45 -2.04
C ASP A 85 -7.21 -3.85 -1.40
N ASP A 86 -6.03 -4.49 -1.39
CA ASP A 86 -5.81 -5.76 -0.69
C ASP A 86 -5.90 -5.59 0.83
N VAL A 87 -5.41 -4.46 1.36
CA VAL A 87 -5.55 -4.13 2.79
C VAL A 87 -7.02 -4.14 3.19
N ARG A 88 -7.87 -3.49 2.38
CA ARG A 88 -9.31 -3.44 2.63
C ARG A 88 -9.96 -4.82 2.54
N ALA A 89 -9.61 -5.60 1.50
CA ALA A 89 -10.16 -6.94 1.31
C ALA A 89 -9.82 -7.87 2.50
N VAL A 90 -8.59 -7.79 2.99
CA VAL A 90 -8.13 -8.55 4.16
C VAL A 90 -8.86 -8.09 5.43
N MET A 91 -9.02 -6.79 5.64
CA MET A 91 -9.81 -6.27 6.76
C MET A 91 -11.25 -6.77 6.71
N ASP A 92 -11.91 -6.68 5.55
CA ASP A 92 -13.29 -7.14 5.36
C ASP A 92 -13.41 -8.65 5.65
N ALA A 93 -12.48 -9.47 5.15
CA ALA A 93 -12.46 -10.91 5.38
C ALA A 93 -12.16 -11.30 6.83
N ALA A 94 -11.35 -10.49 7.53
CA ALA A 94 -11.05 -10.67 8.95
C ALA A 94 -12.13 -10.09 9.88
N GLY A 95 -13.18 -9.45 9.34
CA GLY A 95 -14.23 -8.79 10.12
C GLY A 95 -13.70 -7.56 10.89
N SER A 96 -12.74 -6.83 10.31
CA SER A 96 -12.16 -5.61 10.88
C SER A 96 -12.80 -4.37 10.24
N GLU A 97 -13.56 -3.62 11.02
CA GLU A 97 -14.19 -2.38 10.54
C GLU A 97 -13.17 -1.23 10.48
N ARG A 98 -12.38 -1.06 11.53
CA ARG A 98 -11.30 -0.06 11.66
C ARG A 98 -10.08 -0.65 12.32
N ALA A 99 -8.90 -0.28 11.85
CA ALA A 99 -7.64 -0.78 12.39
C ALA A 99 -6.59 0.33 12.52
N ALA A 100 -5.61 0.14 13.39
CA ALA A 100 -4.32 0.78 13.23
C ALA A 100 -3.60 0.11 12.05
N VAL A 101 -3.03 0.90 11.16
CA VAL A 101 -2.30 0.39 9.99
C VAL A 101 -0.81 0.60 10.23
N ILE A 102 -0.05 -0.49 10.21
CA ILE A 102 1.41 -0.46 10.36
C ILE A 102 2.03 -0.81 9.01
N GLY A 103 2.75 0.10 8.41
CA GLY A 103 3.46 -0.08 7.14
C GLY A 103 4.96 -0.16 7.34
N LEU A 104 5.56 -1.30 6.95
CA LEU A 104 6.99 -1.51 6.95
C LEU A 104 7.56 -1.26 5.55
N SER A 105 8.64 -0.46 5.45
CA SER A 105 9.38 -0.31 4.18
C SER A 105 8.45 0.06 3.02
N GLU A 106 8.44 -0.69 1.93
CA GLU A 106 7.56 -0.56 0.76
C GLU A 106 6.06 -0.75 1.11
N GLY A 107 5.73 -1.35 2.25
CA GLY A 107 4.37 -1.34 2.80
C GLY A 107 3.92 0.04 3.30
N GLY A 108 4.87 0.94 3.59
CA GLY A 108 4.60 2.29 4.07
C GLY A 108 3.82 3.16 3.09
N PRO A 109 4.27 3.34 1.82
CA PRO A 109 3.51 4.07 0.80
C PRO A 109 2.10 3.53 0.61
N MET A 110 1.94 2.20 0.62
CA MET A 110 0.62 1.55 0.53
C MET A 110 -0.27 1.89 1.73
N SER A 111 0.31 1.91 2.93
CA SER A 111 -0.38 2.26 4.17
C SER A 111 -0.76 3.74 4.23
N ALA A 112 0.13 4.63 3.79
CA ALA A 112 -0.14 6.06 3.68
C ALA A 112 -1.28 6.35 2.69
N LEU A 113 -1.25 5.69 1.52
CA LEU A 113 -2.30 5.79 0.52
C LEU A 113 -3.63 5.25 1.05
N PHE A 114 -3.61 4.14 1.80
CA PHE A 114 -4.79 3.57 2.45
C PHE A 114 -5.39 4.54 3.47
N ALA A 115 -4.57 5.09 4.36
CA ALA A 115 -5.02 6.03 5.39
C ALA A 115 -5.62 7.32 4.81
N ALA A 116 -5.06 7.83 3.70
CA ALA A 116 -5.59 8.99 3.00
C ALA A 116 -6.89 8.68 2.23
N THR A 117 -7.04 7.46 1.71
CA THR A 117 -8.17 7.06 0.86
C THR A 117 -9.36 6.56 1.68
N TYR A 118 -9.09 5.87 2.79
CA TYR A 118 -10.10 5.24 3.66
C TYR A 118 -9.91 5.70 5.11
N PRO A 119 -10.07 7.01 5.42
CA PRO A 119 -9.87 7.53 6.77
C PRO A 119 -10.87 6.98 7.78
N ASP A 120 -12.00 6.48 7.31
CA ASP A 120 -13.02 5.76 8.09
C ASP A 120 -12.62 4.31 8.43
N ARG A 121 -11.59 3.76 7.79
CA ARG A 121 -11.10 2.40 8.01
C ARG A 121 -9.79 2.35 8.80
N ALA A 122 -9.07 3.47 8.92
CA ALA A 122 -7.85 3.58 9.69
C ALA A 122 -8.02 4.61 10.82
N TRP A 123 -7.71 4.22 12.07
CA TRP A 123 -7.73 5.14 13.20
C TRP A 123 -6.34 5.60 13.65
N ALA A 124 -5.29 4.92 13.25
CA ALA A 124 -3.89 5.32 13.43
C ALA A 124 -3.03 4.77 12.29
N LEU A 125 -1.91 5.43 12.04
CA LEU A 125 -0.90 5.02 11.06
C LEU A 125 0.46 4.95 11.73
N VAL A 126 1.19 3.85 11.50
CA VAL A 126 2.60 3.71 11.88
C VAL A 126 3.40 3.40 10.62
N LEU A 127 4.46 4.16 10.38
CA LEU A 127 5.37 3.98 9.24
C LEU A 127 6.76 3.67 9.77
N TRP A 128 7.29 2.51 9.42
CA TRP A 128 8.62 2.07 9.82
C TRP A 128 9.54 1.93 8.60
N GLY A 129 10.69 2.61 8.60
CA GLY A 129 11.68 2.51 7.53
C GLY A 129 11.06 2.71 6.14
N ALA A 130 10.10 3.63 6.04
CA ALA A 130 9.26 3.82 4.88
C ALA A 130 9.72 5.01 4.03
N MET A 131 9.29 5.05 2.76
CA MET A 131 9.54 6.15 1.84
C MET A 131 8.22 6.74 1.33
N ALA A 132 8.25 8.01 0.90
CA ALA A 132 7.14 8.63 0.19
C ALA A 132 7.23 8.44 -1.32
N LYS A 133 8.45 8.28 -1.83
CA LYS A 133 8.76 8.09 -3.25
C LYS A 133 9.93 7.13 -3.39
N GLU A 134 9.90 6.27 -4.39
CA GLU A 134 10.99 5.32 -4.63
C GLU A 134 12.19 6.00 -5.30
N THR A 135 11.96 6.74 -6.38
CA THR A 135 13.05 7.27 -7.21
C THR A 135 13.52 8.65 -6.76
N ARG A 136 14.83 8.87 -6.85
CA ARG A 136 15.49 10.16 -6.57
C ARG A 136 15.08 11.22 -7.59
N THR A 137 14.79 12.42 -7.07
CA THR A 137 14.56 13.63 -7.87
C THR A 137 15.20 14.83 -7.17
N ALA A 138 15.31 15.97 -7.83
CA ALA A 138 15.94 17.17 -7.23
C ALA A 138 15.23 17.63 -5.95
N ASP A 139 13.91 17.45 -5.88
CA ASP A 139 13.07 17.77 -4.72
C ASP A 139 12.89 16.58 -3.75
N TYR A 140 13.49 15.41 -4.06
CA TYR A 140 13.48 14.22 -3.22
C TYR A 140 14.79 13.44 -3.38
N PRO A 141 15.90 13.90 -2.73
CA PRO A 141 17.23 13.35 -2.95
C PRO A 141 17.48 11.98 -2.28
N TRP A 142 16.59 11.55 -1.42
CA TRP A 142 16.71 10.32 -0.60
C TRP A 142 16.20 9.06 -1.32
N GLY A 143 15.59 9.20 -2.48
CA GLY A 143 15.14 8.09 -3.29
C GLY A 143 16.31 7.33 -3.95
N THR A 144 16.02 6.14 -4.49
CA THR A 144 17.00 5.33 -5.20
C THR A 144 17.30 5.92 -6.58
N ASP A 145 18.50 5.68 -7.10
CA ASP A 145 18.82 6.01 -8.48
C ASP A 145 18.07 5.05 -9.43
N GLU A 146 17.29 5.62 -10.35
CA GLU A 146 16.44 4.82 -11.23
C GLU A 146 17.26 3.93 -12.17
N ALA A 147 18.39 4.44 -12.70
CA ALA A 147 19.23 3.69 -13.63
C ALA A 147 19.94 2.53 -12.91
N GLU A 148 20.47 2.76 -11.71
CA GLU A 148 21.08 1.73 -10.87
C GLU A 148 20.03 0.69 -10.46
N THR A 149 18.82 1.12 -10.09
CA THR A 149 17.73 0.22 -9.73
C THR A 149 17.30 -0.64 -10.90
N LEU A 150 17.15 -0.08 -12.11
CA LEU A 150 16.85 -0.84 -13.32
C LEU A 150 17.94 -1.87 -13.66
N GLN A 151 19.22 -1.52 -13.46
CA GLN A 151 20.34 -2.45 -13.63
C GLN A 151 20.29 -3.57 -12.58
N ALA A 152 20.00 -3.24 -11.32
CA ALA A 152 19.83 -4.24 -10.25
C ALA A 152 18.66 -5.19 -10.58
N ILE A 153 17.51 -4.66 -11.01
CA ILE A 153 16.35 -5.45 -11.43
C ILE A 153 16.71 -6.42 -12.56
N ALA A 154 17.46 -5.97 -13.58
CA ALA A 154 17.90 -6.82 -14.67
C ALA A 154 18.78 -8.00 -14.19
N SER A 155 19.53 -7.79 -13.12
CA SER A 155 20.40 -8.79 -12.52
C SER A 155 19.72 -9.73 -11.52
N ILE A 156 18.53 -9.39 -10.99
CA ILE A 156 17.85 -10.16 -9.94
C ILE A 156 17.68 -11.63 -10.36
N ARG A 157 17.15 -11.89 -11.55
CA ARG A 157 16.90 -13.26 -12.05
C ARG A 157 18.17 -14.09 -12.10
N ALA A 158 19.26 -13.52 -12.64
CA ALA A 158 20.54 -14.20 -12.75
C ALA A 158 21.19 -14.41 -11.37
N ASN A 159 21.20 -13.38 -10.52
CA ASN A 159 21.83 -13.42 -9.22
C ASN A 159 21.15 -14.40 -8.26
N LEU A 160 19.82 -14.37 -8.15
CA LEU A 160 19.12 -15.30 -7.27
C LEU A 160 19.16 -16.76 -7.74
N ALA A 161 19.24 -16.99 -9.05
CA ALA A 161 19.38 -18.35 -9.60
C ALA A 161 20.77 -18.95 -9.37
N THR A 162 21.84 -18.13 -9.40
CA THR A 162 23.25 -18.61 -9.38
C THR A 162 23.96 -18.38 -8.06
N ARG A 163 23.45 -17.51 -7.19
CA ARG A 163 24.10 -17.12 -5.93
C ARG A 163 23.10 -17.12 -4.77
N PRO A 164 22.66 -18.28 -4.28
CA PRO A 164 21.68 -18.39 -3.19
C PRO A 164 22.16 -17.73 -1.89
N GLN A 165 23.48 -17.60 -1.65
CA GLN A 165 24.06 -16.88 -0.52
C GLN A 165 23.74 -15.39 -0.50
N ARG A 166 23.34 -14.80 -1.63
CA ARG A 166 22.91 -13.40 -1.69
C ARG A 166 21.73 -13.07 -0.76
N LEU A 167 20.87 -14.03 -0.49
CA LEU A 167 19.75 -13.83 0.44
C LEU A 167 20.22 -13.76 1.89
N GLU A 168 21.27 -14.48 2.27
CA GLU A 168 21.87 -14.34 3.60
C GLU A 168 22.65 -13.03 3.72
N GLU A 169 23.34 -12.60 2.67
CA GLU A 169 23.99 -11.28 2.62
C GLU A 169 22.95 -10.16 2.81
N ALA A 170 21.84 -10.21 2.08
CA ALA A 170 20.74 -9.27 2.21
C ALA A 170 20.10 -9.31 3.62
N ALA A 171 19.92 -10.50 4.20
CA ALA A 171 19.41 -10.65 5.55
C ALA A 171 20.35 -10.03 6.61
N ARG A 172 21.68 -10.20 6.46
CA ARG A 172 22.68 -9.57 7.34
C ARG A 172 22.70 -8.05 7.20
N GLU A 173 22.57 -7.55 5.98
CA GLU A 173 22.49 -6.12 5.71
C GLU A 173 21.21 -5.52 6.30
N ALA A 174 20.07 -6.20 6.14
CA ALA A 174 18.80 -5.75 6.70
C ALA A 174 18.79 -5.76 8.23
N CYS A 175 19.43 -6.76 8.84
CA CYS A 175 19.42 -6.98 10.29
C CYS A 175 20.84 -7.25 10.82
N PRO A 176 21.74 -6.24 10.84
CA PRO A 176 23.14 -6.44 11.20
C PRO A 176 23.35 -6.88 12.67
N GLY A 177 22.39 -6.62 13.55
CA GLY A 177 22.38 -7.10 14.94
C GLY A 177 21.71 -8.45 15.16
N GLY A 178 21.31 -9.15 14.10
CA GLY A 178 20.65 -10.45 14.19
C GLY A 178 21.61 -11.60 14.52
N THR A 179 21.10 -12.59 15.24
CA THR A 179 21.81 -13.85 15.45
C THR A 179 21.91 -14.63 14.15
N GLU A 180 22.84 -15.60 14.08
CA GLU A 180 22.95 -16.48 12.91
C GLU A 180 21.65 -17.23 12.62
N GLU A 181 20.87 -17.55 13.64
CA GLU A 181 19.59 -18.22 13.50
C GLU A 181 18.55 -17.27 12.88
N GLU A 182 18.44 -16.02 13.36
CA GLU A 182 17.57 -14.99 12.80
C GLU A 182 17.93 -14.68 11.34
N ILE A 183 19.23 -14.57 11.01
CA ILE A 183 19.69 -14.30 9.65
C ILE A 183 19.31 -15.44 8.70
N LYS A 184 19.52 -16.69 9.08
CA LYS A 184 19.12 -17.85 8.28
C LYS A 184 17.61 -17.95 8.12
N ALA A 185 16.86 -17.66 9.19
CA ALA A 185 15.40 -17.62 9.15
C ALA A 185 14.91 -16.52 8.20
N LEU A 186 15.48 -15.30 8.28
CA LEU A 186 15.13 -14.19 7.41
C LEU A 186 15.49 -14.48 5.93
N ALA A 187 16.66 -15.05 5.66
CA ALA A 187 17.05 -15.49 4.32
C ALA A 187 16.10 -16.58 3.77
N THR A 188 15.62 -17.47 4.64
CA THR A 188 14.64 -18.50 4.28
C THR A 188 13.29 -17.86 3.94
N LEU A 189 12.85 -16.87 4.73
CA LEU A 189 11.65 -16.11 4.45
C LEU A 189 11.78 -15.38 3.09
N PHE A 190 12.87 -14.67 2.82
CA PHE A 190 13.10 -13.98 1.55
C PHE A 190 13.06 -14.93 0.35
N ARG A 191 13.65 -16.14 0.49
CA ARG A 191 13.64 -17.18 -0.56
C ARG A 191 12.22 -17.64 -0.90
N ASN A 192 11.37 -17.76 0.11
CA ASN A 192 10.01 -18.28 -0.05
C ASN A 192 8.97 -17.16 -0.29
N ALA A 193 9.36 -15.90 -0.08
CA ALA A 193 8.46 -14.75 -0.27
C ALA A 193 8.05 -14.58 -1.74
N MET A 194 8.95 -14.84 -2.69
CA MET A 194 8.66 -14.70 -4.12
C MET A 194 9.70 -15.36 -5.02
N SER A 195 9.30 -15.69 -6.23
CA SER A 195 10.23 -16.15 -7.26
C SER A 195 11.14 -15.00 -7.75
N PRO A 196 12.31 -15.29 -8.35
CA PRO A 196 13.18 -14.26 -8.91
C PRO A 196 12.47 -13.35 -9.96
N GLY A 197 11.53 -13.92 -10.70
CA GLY A 197 10.72 -13.16 -11.65
C GLY A 197 9.78 -12.19 -10.94
N ALA A 198 9.05 -12.66 -9.93
CA ALA A 198 8.14 -11.85 -9.13
C ALA A 198 8.89 -10.73 -8.38
N ALA A 199 10.09 -11.01 -7.86
CA ALA A 199 10.94 -10.01 -7.22
C ALA A 199 11.35 -8.88 -8.20
N ALA A 200 11.75 -9.24 -9.42
CA ALA A 200 12.08 -8.26 -10.45
C ALA A 200 10.86 -7.43 -10.88
N ASP A 201 9.69 -8.06 -11.00
CA ASP A 201 8.45 -7.37 -11.37
C ASP A 201 7.96 -6.45 -10.23
N LEU A 202 8.07 -6.87 -8.97
CA LEU A 202 7.78 -6.04 -7.79
C LEU A 202 8.70 -4.81 -7.73
N ALA A 203 10.01 -5.01 -7.87
CA ALA A 203 10.99 -3.92 -7.87
C ALA A 203 10.71 -2.91 -9.01
N ARG A 204 10.31 -3.39 -10.20
CA ARG A 204 9.92 -2.51 -11.31
C ARG A 204 8.63 -1.73 -11.02
N MET A 205 7.64 -2.34 -10.37
CA MET A 205 6.43 -1.65 -9.94
C MET A 205 6.72 -0.56 -8.91
N ASN A 206 7.67 -0.82 -8.02
CA ASN A 206 8.03 0.11 -6.95
C ASN A 206 8.65 1.40 -7.50
N LEU A 207 9.33 1.37 -8.66
CA LEU A 207 9.85 2.60 -9.32
C LEU A 207 8.76 3.66 -9.58
N ALA A 208 7.50 3.26 -9.69
CA ALA A 208 6.37 4.16 -9.88
C ALA A 208 5.76 4.69 -8.58
N ILE A 209 6.30 4.31 -7.41
CA ILE A 209 5.80 4.78 -6.12
C ILE A 209 6.12 6.27 -5.97
N ASP A 210 5.06 7.07 -5.81
CA ASP A 210 5.11 8.47 -5.38
C ASP A 210 3.78 8.82 -4.70
N VAL A 211 3.81 8.88 -3.37
CA VAL A 211 2.62 9.19 -2.55
C VAL A 211 2.71 10.57 -1.88
N ARG A 212 3.64 11.42 -2.32
CA ARG A 212 3.87 12.73 -1.71
C ARG A 212 2.62 13.61 -1.72
N ASP A 213 1.87 13.57 -2.80
CA ASP A 213 0.65 14.39 -2.97
C ASP A 213 -0.49 13.99 -2.02
N VAL A 214 -0.45 12.79 -1.43
CA VAL A 214 -1.51 12.32 -0.52
C VAL A 214 -1.16 12.50 0.96
N LEU A 215 0.11 12.70 1.30
CA LEU A 215 0.54 12.85 2.69
C LEU A 215 -0.20 13.97 3.43
N PRO A 216 -0.45 15.16 2.82
CA PRO A 216 -1.20 16.23 3.48
C PRO A 216 -2.68 15.90 3.72
N ALA A 217 -3.22 14.84 3.11
CA ALA A 217 -4.60 14.40 3.33
C ALA A 217 -4.75 13.44 4.52
N ILE A 218 -3.66 12.92 5.06
CA ILE A 218 -3.67 12.05 6.25
C ILE A 218 -3.96 12.90 7.47
N ARG A 219 -5.02 12.57 8.21
CA ARG A 219 -5.50 13.33 9.39
C ARG A 219 -5.53 12.48 10.66
N ILE A 220 -5.35 11.19 10.55
CA ILE A 220 -5.33 10.28 11.69
C ILE A 220 -3.98 10.40 12.43
N PRO A 221 -3.94 10.11 13.73
CA PRO A 221 -2.69 10.03 14.47
C PRO A 221 -1.67 9.19 13.72
N THR A 222 -0.48 9.75 13.52
CA THR A 222 0.59 9.11 12.73
C THR A 222 1.89 9.11 13.49
N LEU A 223 2.55 7.96 13.52
CA LEU A 223 3.91 7.77 14.02
C LEU A 223 4.81 7.34 12.87
N VAL A 224 5.90 8.05 12.67
CA VAL A 224 6.96 7.68 11.72
C VAL A 224 8.21 7.33 12.51
N LEU A 225 8.74 6.13 12.29
CA LEU A 225 9.98 5.67 12.90
C LEU A 225 11.00 5.31 11.82
N HIS A 226 12.25 5.67 12.05
CA HIS A 226 13.34 5.35 11.14
C HIS A 226 14.66 5.15 11.89
N ASN A 227 15.43 4.15 11.48
CA ASN A 227 16.79 3.99 11.97
C ASN A 227 17.72 4.95 11.24
N THR A 228 18.62 5.66 11.99
CA THR A 228 19.57 6.61 11.40
C THR A 228 20.47 5.96 10.34
N HIS A 229 20.84 4.70 10.56
CA HIS A 229 21.76 3.96 9.69
C HIS A 229 21.06 2.80 8.98
N ASP A 230 19.85 3.06 8.45
CA ASP A 230 19.13 2.11 7.62
C ASP A 230 19.86 2.00 6.25
N PRO A 231 20.35 0.80 5.87
CA PRO A 231 21.10 0.64 4.62
C PRO A 231 20.21 0.54 3.37
N TRP A 232 18.90 0.29 3.54
CA TRP A 232 17.96 0.09 2.45
C TRP A 232 17.10 1.31 2.13
N VAL A 233 16.71 2.03 3.18
CA VAL A 233 15.89 3.24 3.04
C VAL A 233 16.58 4.37 3.82
N GLU A 234 17.13 5.32 3.10
CA GLU A 234 17.86 6.44 3.70
C GLU A 234 16.97 7.23 4.67
N VAL A 235 17.49 7.57 5.82
CA VAL A 235 16.77 8.23 6.94
C VAL A 235 16.04 9.51 6.54
N GLY A 236 16.51 10.22 5.51
CA GLY A 236 15.83 11.38 4.94
C GLY A 236 14.42 11.10 4.47
N ASN A 237 14.12 9.86 4.07
CA ASN A 237 12.75 9.42 3.74
C ASN A 237 11.82 9.52 4.96
N GLY A 238 12.27 9.04 6.13
CA GLY A 238 11.49 9.13 7.37
C GLY A 238 11.28 10.57 7.83
N ARG A 239 12.33 11.41 7.76
CA ARG A 239 12.22 12.85 8.06
C ARG A 239 11.20 13.53 7.14
N TYR A 240 11.27 13.26 5.85
CA TYR A 240 10.30 13.77 4.88
C TYR A 240 8.85 13.38 5.21
N LEU A 241 8.60 12.12 5.53
CA LEU A 241 7.27 11.65 5.95
C LEU A 241 6.79 12.37 7.21
N GLY A 242 7.66 12.51 8.23
CA GLY A 242 7.34 13.21 9.47
C GLY A 242 7.00 14.70 9.28
N GLU A 243 7.65 15.35 8.32
CA GLU A 243 7.43 16.77 7.99
C GLU A 243 6.17 17.00 7.16
N HIS A 244 5.80 16.05 6.28
CA HIS A 244 4.72 16.26 5.31
C HIS A 244 3.39 15.61 5.71
N ILE A 245 3.36 14.77 6.75
CA ILE A 245 2.11 14.28 7.35
C ILE A 245 1.76 15.19 8.53
N SER A 246 0.65 15.92 8.40
CA SER A 246 0.23 16.89 9.42
C SER A 246 0.00 16.24 10.78
N GLY A 247 0.70 16.72 11.81
CA GLY A 247 0.59 16.21 13.16
C GLY A 247 1.27 14.86 13.41
N ALA A 248 2.10 14.39 12.49
CA ALA A 248 2.88 13.17 12.69
C ALA A 248 3.91 13.35 13.81
N THR A 249 4.07 12.30 14.61
CA THR A 249 5.20 12.17 15.52
C THR A 249 6.33 11.47 14.77
N TYR A 250 7.51 12.08 14.70
CA TYR A 250 8.69 11.45 14.10
C TYR A 250 9.65 10.99 15.21
N VAL A 251 10.12 9.76 15.10
CA VAL A 251 11.11 9.18 16.02
C VAL A 251 12.26 8.61 15.19
N GLU A 252 13.42 9.18 15.34
CA GLU A 252 14.67 8.69 14.76
C GLU A 252 15.41 7.87 15.81
N LEU A 253 15.74 6.63 15.47
CA LEU A 253 16.44 5.73 16.36
C LEU A 253 17.91 5.60 15.91
N PRO A 254 18.88 5.63 16.84
CA PRO A 254 20.30 5.56 16.51
C PRO A 254 20.76 4.16 16.07
N GLU A 255 19.83 3.30 15.76
CA GLU A 255 20.04 1.89 15.42
C GLU A 255 20.59 1.74 14.00
N GLN A 256 21.19 0.59 13.76
CA GLN A 256 21.63 0.14 12.43
C GLN A 256 20.66 -0.90 11.87
N GLY A 257 20.60 -0.96 10.53
CA GLY A 257 19.78 -1.94 9.84
C GLY A 257 18.38 -1.45 9.52
N HIS A 258 17.75 -2.14 8.60
CA HIS A 258 16.38 -1.87 8.18
C HIS A 258 15.35 -2.57 9.09
N ILE A 259 15.70 -3.75 9.57
CA ILE A 259 14.89 -4.57 10.47
C ILE A 259 15.67 -4.73 11.80
N PRO A 260 15.15 -4.29 12.95
CA PRO A 260 15.76 -4.55 14.24
C PRO A 260 15.76 -6.05 14.54
N SER A 261 16.83 -6.56 15.14
CA SER A 261 16.84 -7.92 15.69
C SER A 261 15.91 -8.02 16.89
N ALA A 262 15.58 -9.24 17.32
CA ALA A 262 14.79 -9.44 18.54
C ALA A 262 15.45 -8.76 19.77
N ALA A 263 16.79 -8.70 19.80
CA ALA A 263 17.54 -8.05 20.89
C ALA A 263 17.48 -6.52 20.84
N THR A 264 17.34 -5.91 19.66
CA THR A 264 17.38 -4.44 19.47
C THR A 264 16.00 -3.84 19.22
N ALA A 265 14.95 -4.64 19.04
CA ALA A 265 13.60 -4.17 18.73
C ALA A 265 12.89 -3.44 19.89
N GLY A 266 13.40 -3.53 21.14
CA GLY A 266 12.75 -2.96 22.32
C GLY A 266 12.33 -1.50 22.17
N PRO A 267 13.25 -0.56 21.88
CA PRO A 267 12.90 0.86 21.78
C PRO A 267 11.84 1.17 20.74
N SER A 268 11.89 0.53 19.57
CA SER A 268 10.90 0.71 18.51
C SER A 268 9.53 0.14 18.89
N LEU A 269 9.51 -1.04 19.49
CA LEU A 269 8.27 -1.69 19.96
C LEU A 269 7.61 -0.88 21.07
N ASP A 270 8.40 -0.37 22.03
CA ASP A 270 7.88 0.47 23.12
C ASP A 270 7.29 1.78 22.56
N ALA A 271 7.95 2.41 21.61
CA ALA A 271 7.45 3.63 20.96
C ALA A 271 6.12 3.36 20.23
N MET A 272 6.03 2.28 19.46
CA MET A 272 4.81 1.89 18.72
C MET A 272 3.67 1.53 19.68
N GLU A 273 3.92 0.70 20.70
CA GLU A 273 2.90 0.32 21.65
C GLU A 273 2.37 1.52 22.46
N GLN A 274 3.26 2.38 22.96
CA GLN A 274 2.87 3.59 23.69
C GLN A 274 2.05 4.54 22.80
N PHE A 275 2.45 4.70 21.53
CA PHE A 275 1.71 5.51 20.58
C PHE A 275 0.31 4.94 20.34
N LEU A 276 0.20 3.66 20.02
CA LEU A 276 -1.08 3.00 19.73
C LEU A 276 -2.03 3.05 20.92
N ARG A 277 -1.52 2.73 22.13
CA ARG A 277 -2.33 2.79 23.37
C ARG A 277 -2.79 4.21 23.70
N ARG A 278 -1.94 5.23 23.49
CA ARG A 278 -2.31 6.64 23.69
C ARG A 278 -3.36 7.09 22.69
N ALA A 279 -3.18 6.79 21.40
CA ALA A 279 -4.12 7.16 20.36
C ALA A 279 -5.48 6.49 20.58
N TRP A 280 -5.50 5.21 20.95
CA TRP A 280 -6.71 4.49 21.29
C TRP A 280 -7.41 5.09 22.52
N GLY A 281 -6.69 5.32 23.61
CA GLY A 281 -7.21 5.90 24.84
C GLY A 281 -7.69 7.36 24.67
N ALA A 282 -7.20 8.07 23.67
CA ALA A 282 -7.65 9.42 23.31
C ALA A 282 -8.89 9.43 22.39
N GLY A 283 -9.48 8.28 22.08
CA GLY A 283 -10.66 8.17 21.22
C GLY A 283 -10.37 8.31 19.73
N ALA A 284 -9.14 8.12 19.29
CA ALA A 284 -8.78 8.19 17.86
C ALA A 284 -9.54 7.15 16.99
N TRP A 285 -10.12 6.14 17.61
CA TRP A 285 -10.97 5.13 16.97
C TRP A 285 -12.42 5.57 16.81
N GLU A 286 -12.86 6.63 17.51
CA GLU A 286 -14.18 7.19 17.35
C GLU A 286 -14.33 7.84 15.97
N GLU A 287 -15.51 7.76 15.38
CA GLU A 287 -15.78 8.41 14.11
C GLU A 287 -15.64 9.94 14.27
N SER A 288 -14.62 10.51 13.64
CA SER A 288 -14.60 11.94 13.37
C SER A 288 -15.15 12.14 11.97
N GLU A 289 -16.21 12.94 11.82
CA GLU A 289 -16.61 13.37 10.48
C GLU A 289 -15.43 14.10 9.83
N PRO A 290 -14.89 13.58 8.71
CA PRO A 290 -13.75 14.23 8.09
C PRO A 290 -14.18 15.57 7.51
N ASP A 291 -13.59 16.66 7.99
CA ASP A 291 -13.79 18.02 7.49
C ASP A 291 -13.45 18.13 5.98
N ARG A 292 -12.65 17.24 5.46
CA ARG A 292 -12.26 17.15 4.06
C ARG A 292 -12.04 15.71 3.65
N VAL A 293 -12.59 15.33 2.52
CA VAL A 293 -12.37 14.03 1.87
C VAL A 293 -11.54 14.25 0.61
N LEU A 294 -10.44 13.53 0.47
CA LEU A 294 -9.74 13.49 -0.81
C LEU A 294 -10.61 12.75 -1.82
N ALA A 295 -11.10 13.45 -2.82
CA ALA A 295 -11.96 12.90 -3.84
C ALA A 295 -11.45 13.20 -5.24
N THR A 296 -11.44 12.21 -6.10
CA THR A 296 -11.27 12.41 -7.55
C THR A 296 -12.63 12.67 -8.17
N VAL A 297 -12.79 13.81 -8.80
CA VAL A 297 -14.00 14.15 -9.55
C VAL A 297 -13.78 13.80 -11.00
N LEU A 298 -14.58 12.88 -11.53
CA LEU A 298 -14.52 12.44 -12.92
C LEU A 298 -15.70 13.04 -13.70
N PHE A 299 -15.36 13.76 -14.77
CA PHE A 299 -16.30 14.20 -15.78
C PHE A 299 -16.13 13.34 -17.03
N THR A 300 -17.21 12.75 -17.53
CA THR A 300 -17.21 12.02 -18.79
C THR A 300 -18.18 12.65 -19.76
N ASP A 301 -17.79 12.78 -21.02
CA ASP A 301 -18.63 13.23 -22.12
C ASP A 301 -18.37 12.36 -23.35
N ILE A 302 -19.36 12.25 -24.22
CA ILE A 302 -19.25 11.52 -25.50
C ILE A 302 -18.77 12.51 -26.55
N VAL A 303 -17.54 12.28 -27.07
CA VAL A 303 -16.95 13.11 -28.11
C VAL A 303 -17.84 13.11 -29.36
N GLY A 304 -18.15 14.25 -29.90
CA GLY A 304 -19.03 14.39 -31.07
C GLY A 304 -20.49 14.03 -30.78
N SER A 305 -20.94 14.17 -29.52
CA SER A 305 -22.30 13.77 -29.07
C SER A 305 -23.43 14.36 -29.93
N SER A 306 -23.30 15.62 -30.35
CA SER A 306 -24.28 16.27 -31.23
C SER A 306 -24.34 15.69 -32.66
N GLU A 307 -23.17 15.38 -33.24
CA GLU A 307 -23.04 14.74 -34.52
C GLU A 307 -23.61 13.32 -34.52
N HIS A 308 -23.25 12.56 -33.49
CA HIS A 308 -23.76 11.19 -33.28
C HIS A 308 -25.28 11.16 -33.05
N ALA A 309 -25.81 12.10 -32.28
CA ALA A 309 -27.25 12.21 -32.05
C ALA A 309 -27.99 12.50 -33.35
N THR A 310 -27.46 13.41 -34.18
CA THR A 310 -28.06 13.75 -35.49
C THR A 310 -27.99 12.57 -36.47
N ALA A 311 -26.86 11.84 -36.49
CA ALA A 311 -26.65 10.72 -37.41
C ALA A 311 -27.44 9.46 -37.04
N LEU A 312 -27.63 9.18 -35.75
CA LEU A 312 -28.28 7.98 -35.26
C LEU A 312 -29.79 8.12 -35.01
N GLY A 313 -30.26 9.36 -34.89
CA GLY A 313 -31.62 9.67 -34.46
C GLY A 313 -31.87 9.38 -32.96
N ASP A 314 -32.94 9.95 -32.43
CA ASP A 314 -33.20 9.99 -30.97
C ASP A 314 -33.26 8.60 -30.30
N ARG A 315 -33.78 7.59 -30.99
CA ARG A 315 -33.96 6.26 -30.42
C ARG A 315 -32.63 5.53 -30.25
N GLU A 316 -31.80 5.51 -31.25
CA GLU A 316 -30.49 4.82 -31.21
C GLU A 316 -29.48 5.63 -30.39
N TRP A 317 -29.57 6.94 -30.40
CA TRP A 317 -28.78 7.81 -29.54
C TRP A 317 -29.09 7.55 -28.06
N ARG A 318 -30.36 7.40 -27.68
CA ARG A 318 -30.75 7.06 -26.31
C ARG A 318 -30.14 5.73 -25.85
N LYS A 319 -30.16 4.69 -26.69
CA LYS A 319 -29.51 3.42 -26.37
C LYS A 319 -28.01 3.57 -26.18
N THR A 320 -27.35 4.35 -26.99
CA THR A 320 -25.92 4.63 -26.85
C THR A 320 -25.60 5.33 -25.53
N LEU A 321 -26.42 6.30 -25.14
CA LEU A 321 -26.30 6.97 -23.83
C LEU A 321 -26.52 6.00 -22.67
N GLU A 322 -27.55 5.15 -22.74
CA GLU A 322 -27.82 4.14 -21.70
C GLU A 322 -26.65 3.19 -21.55
N GLN A 323 -26.10 2.66 -22.65
CA GLN A 323 -24.92 1.79 -22.63
C GLN A 323 -23.68 2.50 -22.03
N HIS A 324 -23.47 3.76 -22.38
CA HIS A 324 -22.39 4.57 -21.79
C HIS A 324 -22.60 4.73 -20.28
N HIS A 325 -23.80 5.09 -19.84
CA HIS A 325 -24.14 5.25 -18.43
C HIS A 325 -23.97 3.94 -17.64
N GLU A 326 -24.43 2.81 -18.20
CA GLU A 326 -24.25 1.51 -17.58
C GLU A 326 -22.77 1.12 -17.43
N LEU A 327 -21.96 1.34 -18.48
CA LEU A 327 -20.52 1.09 -18.43
C LEU A 327 -19.87 1.88 -17.30
N VAL A 328 -20.21 3.16 -17.23
CA VAL A 328 -19.61 4.04 -16.22
C VAL A 328 -20.11 3.68 -14.84
N ARG A 329 -21.42 3.35 -14.64
CA ARG A 329 -21.94 2.89 -13.34
C ARG A 329 -21.25 1.61 -12.88
N ARG A 330 -21.01 0.64 -13.77
CA ARG A 330 -20.22 -0.55 -13.43
C ARG A 330 -18.81 -0.19 -12.92
N GLN A 331 -18.14 0.77 -13.56
CA GLN A 331 -16.84 1.24 -13.07
C GLN A 331 -16.95 1.98 -11.73
N LEU A 332 -18.02 2.76 -11.52
CA LEU A 332 -18.25 3.41 -10.22
C LEU A 332 -18.44 2.39 -9.10
N VAL A 333 -19.26 1.36 -9.33
CA VAL A 333 -19.44 0.27 -8.35
C VAL A 333 -18.10 -0.40 -8.04
N ARG A 334 -17.33 -0.74 -9.09
CA ARG A 334 -16.02 -1.36 -8.95
C ARG A 334 -15.06 -0.51 -8.11
N PHE A 335 -15.12 0.81 -8.25
CA PHE A 335 -14.24 1.76 -7.57
C PHE A 335 -14.92 2.54 -6.44
N ARG A 336 -16.10 2.08 -5.97
CA ARG A 336 -16.90 2.72 -4.92
C ARG A 336 -17.14 4.22 -5.15
N GLY A 337 -17.23 4.62 -6.41
CA GLY A 337 -17.57 5.98 -6.78
C GLY A 337 -19.06 6.25 -6.61
N ARG A 338 -19.42 7.50 -6.35
CA ARG A 338 -20.79 7.97 -6.25
C ARG A 338 -21.15 8.79 -7.48
N GLU A 339 -22.31 8.51 -8.11
CA GLU A 339 -22.88 9.35 -9.14
C GLU A 339 -23.54 10.59 -8.51
N VAL A 340 -23.17 11.78 -8.98
CA VAL A 340 -23.64 13.05 -8.39
C VAL A 340 -24.65 13.75 -9.30
N ASP A 341 -24.51 13.61 -10.64
CA ASP A 341 -25.43 14.20 -11.62
C ASP A 341 -25.50 13.37 -12.90
N SER A 342 -26.70 13.23 -13.45
CA SER A 342 -26.98 12.40 -14.64
C SER A 342 -27.52 13.17 -15.85
N TRP A 343 -27.76 14.50 -15.78
CA TRP A 343 -28.59 15.17 -16.76
C TRP A 343 -27.92 15.65 -18.04
N ARG A 344 -26.62 15.97 -18.02
CA ARG A 344 -25.83 16.34 -19.23
C ARG A 344 -24.35 16.07 -19.09
N ARG A 345 -23.81 15.99 -17.88
CA ARG A 345 -22.43 15.67 -17.57
C ARG A 345 -22.42 14.77 -16.34
N LEU A 346 -21.91 13.58 -16.49
CA LEU A 346 -21.82 12.68 -15.37
C LEU A 346 -20.67 13.15 -14.46
N LEU A 347 -21.01 13.90 -13.40
CA LEU A 347 -20.06 14.22 -12.34
C LEU A 347 -19.92 13.00 -11.44
N ARG A 348 -18.71 12.48 -11.28
CA ARG A 348 -18.45 11.27 -10.51
C ARG A 348 -17.37 11.50 -9.50
N GLN A 349 -17.69 11.22 -8.27
CA GLN A 349 -16.75 11.27 -7.18
C GLN A 349 -16.17 9.86 -7.01
N LEU A 350 -14.90 9.68 -7.36
CA LEU A 350 -14.13 8.50 -7.00
C LEU A 350 -13.36 8.86 -5.74
N ARG A 351 -13.59 8.14 -4.65
CA ARG A 351 -12.74 8.23 -3.47
C ARG A 351 -11.41 7.56 -3.79
N ARG A 352 -10.44 8.32 -4.29
CA ARG A 352 -9.05 7.87 -4.47
C ARG A 352 -8.10 9.03 -4.27
N ALA A 353 -7.07 8.76 -3.51
CA ALA A 353 -5.91 9.61 -3.40
C ALA A 353 -5.17 9.76 -4.75
N GLY A 354 -4.87 10.98 -5.06
CA GLY A 354 -4.24 11.54 -6.21
C GLY A 354 -3.26 10.69 -7.00
N THR A 355 -3.75 10.03 -8.01
CA THR A 355 -2.90 9.57 -9.10
C THR A 355 -3.54 9.93 -10.43
N ARG A 356 -2.72 10.39 -11.35
CA ARG A 356 -3.10 10.63 -12.76
C ARG A 356 -3.41 9.29 -13.44
N ASN A 357 -4.59 8.73 -13.19
CA ASN A 357 -5.03 7.53 -13.86
C ASN A 357 -5.86 7.88 -15.09
N SER A 358 -5.34 7.57 -16.24
CA SER A 358 -6.12 7.54 -17.46
C SER A 358 -7.05 6.32 -17.45
N LEU A 359 -8.33 6.51 -17.15
CA LEU A 359 -9.34 5.51 -17.44
C LEU A 359 -9.35 5.27 -18.95
N ARG A 360 -8.93 4.07 -19.39
CA ARG A 360 -9.04 3.67 -20.79
C ARG A 360 -10.40 3.02 -21.00
N VAL A 361 -11.31 3.74 -21.58
CA VAL A 361 -12.58 3.19 -22.05
C VAL A 361 -12.37 2.69 -23.49
N ARG A 362 -12.65 1.41 -23.75
CA ARG A 362 -12.69 0.89 -25.11
C ARG A 362 -13.92 1.44 -25.81
N ASP A 363 -13.74 2.03 -26.98
CA ASP A 363 -14.82 2.41 -27.85
C ASP A 363 -15.62 1.16 -28.26
N LEU A 364 -16.93 1.23 -28.19
CA LEU A 364 -17.84 0.15 -28.51
C LEU A 364 -17.94 -0.13 -30.02
N ARG A 365 -17.30 0.68 -30.85
CA ARG A 365 -17.18 0.47 -32.30
C ARG A 365 -15.71 0.55 -32.73
N GLY A 366 -15.09 -0.58 -32.92
CA GLY A 366 -13.91 -0.70 -33.77
C GLY A 366 -12.56 -0.37 -33.17
N GLY A 367 -12.22 -0.88 -32.01
CA GLY A 367 -10.81 -1.14 -31.64
C GLY A 367 -9.89 0.05 -31.42
N ARG A 368 -10.35 1.29 -31.38
CA ARG A 368 -9.53 2.46 -31.06
C ARG A 368 -9.63 2.82 -29.57
N ARG A 369 -8.49 3.10 -28.98
CA ARG A 369 -8.36 3.48 -27.55
C ARG A 369 -8.51 5.00 -27.43
N ALA A 370 -9.54 5.46 -26.73
CA ALA A 370 -9.67 6.88 -26.36
C ALA A 370 -8.90 7.16 -25.05
N ARG A 371 -8.11 8.24 -25.02
CA ARG A 371 -7.46 8.73 -23.81
C ARG A 371 -8.36 9.78 -23.17
N CYS A 372 -8.82 9.52 -21.98
CA CYS A 372 -9.46 10.54 -21.15
C CYS A 372 -8.39 11.33 -20.38
N ARG A 373 -8.31 12.65 -20.55
CA ARG A 373 -7.41 13.51 -19.76
C ARG A 373 -8.18 14.04 -18.56
N THR A 374 -7.68 13.76 -17.37
CA THR A 374 -8.13 14.43 -16.17
C THR A 374 -7.43 15.77 -16.04
N ARG A 375 -8.15 16.87 -15.95
CA ARG A 375 -7.60 18.17 -15.57
C ARG A 375 -7.71 18.31 -14.06
N GLY A 376 -6.57 18.40 -13.38
CA GLY A 376 -6.51 18.86 -12.00
C GLY A 376 -6.87 20.33 -11.95
N GLY A 377 -7.91 20.68 -11.25
CA GLY A 377 -8.25 22.06 -10.96
C GLY A 377 -7.39 22.58 -9.82
N CYS A 378 -6.45 23.48 -10.10
CA CYS A 378 -5.91 24.39 -9.10
C CYS A 378 -6.95 25.50 -8.89
N SER A 379 -7.38 25.69 -7.67
CA SER A 379 -7.99 26.95 -7.24
C SER A 379 -7.27 27.41 -5.99
N GLY A 380 -6.88 28.67 -6.01
CA GLY A 380 -6.13 29.39 -5.02
C GLY A 380 -6.78 29.52 -3.63
#